data_792faf077d96b326326aa539bcaafafd
#
_entry.id   792faf077d96b326326aa539bcaafafd
#
_cell.length_a   1.000
_cell.length_b   1.000
_cell.length_c   1.000
_cell.angle_alpha   90.00
_cell.angle_beta   90.00
_cell.angle_gamma   90.00
#
_symmetry.space_group_name_H-M   'P 1'
#
loop_
_entity.id
_entity.type
_entity.pdbx_description
1 polymer ?
#
loop_
_entity_poly.entity_id
_entity_poly.type
_entity_poly.pdbx_seq_one_letter_code
_entity_poly.pdbx_strand_id
1 'polypeptide(L)'
;MARRIQPSEFHVGTGQNADMERAIGVSAPVAGSINLYSSIVTTVPGGKTRIHHHGPCETSIYIVSGVAHYTWGPTGLEHAMDAAAGDFVYIPAGEVHVEENASNDESLVVVLTRNCPDSHVVYVDDGPDGSGDVPAPC
;
A
#
# COMPACT_ATOMS: atom_id res chain seq x y z
N MET A 1 -18.09 -14.50 14.22
CA MET A 1 -18.66 -15.27 13.10
C MET A 1 -18.03 -14.82 11.79
N ALA A 2 -17.73 -15.78 10.93
CA ALA A 2 -17.28 -15.45 9.58
C ALA A 2 -18.38 -14.68 8.83
N ARG A 3 -17.99 -13.74 7.97
CA ARG A 3 -18.93 -13.01 7.16
C ARG A 3 -18.30 -12.56 5.84
N ARG A 4 -19.13 -12.31 4.86
CA ARG A 4 -18.73 -11.77 3.56
C ARG A 4 -18.79 -10.24 3.63
N ILE A 5 -17.73 -9.59 3.16
CA ILE A 5 -17.71 -8.14 2.95
C ILE A 5 -17.88 -7.91 1.45
N GLN A 6 -18.97 -7.27 1.07
CA GLN A 6 -19.26 -7.00 -0.35
C GLN A 6 -18.64 -5.67 -0.80
N PRO A 7 -18.42 -5.48 -2.11
CA PRO A 7 -17.86 -4.23 -2.62
C PRO A 7 -18.60 -2.97 -2.16
N SER A 8 -19.90 -3.04 -1.97
CA SER A 8 -20.69 -1.89 -1.47
C SER A 8 -20.35 -1.51 -0.03
N GLU A 9 -19.68 -2.39 0.71
CA GLU A 9 -19.28 -2.16 2.11
C GLU A 9 -17.84 -1.66 2.22
N PHE A 10 -17.06 -1.68 1.13
CA PHE A 10 -15.67 -1.23 1.14
C PHE A 10 -15.58 0.26 1.48
N HIS A 11 -14.52 0.62 2.19
CA HIS A 11 -14.14 2.02 2.30
C HIS A 11 -13.23 2.37 1.12
N VAL A 12 -13.68 3.28 0.26
CA VAL A 12 -12.98 3.64 -0.98
C VAL A 12 -12.47 5.07 -0.89
N GLY A 13 -11.22 5.28 -1.28
CA GLY A 13 -10.61 6.60 -1.30
C GLY A 13 -9.18 6.58 -1.78
N THR A 14 -8.54 7.73 -1.87
CA THR A 14 -7.15 7.84 -2.28
C THR A 14 -6.17 7.71 -1.11
N GLY A 15 -6.64 7.80 0.12
CA GLY A 15 -5.80 7.63 1.30
C GLY A 15 -4.65 8.65 1.33
N GLN A 16 -3.43 8.17 1.55
CA GLN A 16 -2.24 8.99 1.63
C GLN A 16 -1.68 9.42 0.27
N ASN A 17 -2.22 8.94 -0.84
CA ASN A 17 -1.63 9.19 -2.16
C ASN A 17 -2.72 9.32 -3.22
N ALA A 18 -2.80 10.49 -3.88
CA ALA A 18 -3.81 10.79 -4.89
C ALA A 18 -3.71 9.90 -6.14
N ASP A 19 -2.54 9.32 -6.42
CA ASP A 19 -2.32 8.43 -7.55
C ASP A 19 -2.84 7.01 -7.33
N MET A 20 -3.27 6.70 -6.10
CA MET A 20 -3.60 5.35 -5.68
C MET A 20 -4.98 5.32 -5.04
N GLU A 21 -5.94 4.69 -5.70
CA GLU A 21 -7.25 4.42 -5.12
C GLU A 21 -7.20 3.13 -4.30
N ARG A 22 -7.75 3.18 -3.10
CA ARG A 22 -7.87 2.03 -2.20
C ARG A 22 -9.31 1.65 -2.01
N ALA A 23 -9.60 0.35 -2.16
CA ALA A 23 -10.86 -0.25 -1.79
C ALA A 23 -10.59 -1.18 -0.60
N ILE A 24 -10.88 -0.71 0.59
CA ILE A 24 -10.55 -1.41 1.83
C ILE A 24 -11.69 -2.34 2.20
N GLY A 25 -11.43 -3.65 2.16
CA GLY A 25 -12.42 -4.67 2.48
C GLY A 25 -12.32 -5.21 3.89
N VAL A 26 -11.12 -5.24 4.48
CA VAL A 26 -10.91 -5.69 5.85
C VAL A 26 -10.07 -4.66 6.57
N SER A 27 -10.62 -4.12 7.64
CA SER A 27 -9.94 -3.20 8.55
C SER A 27 -10.76 -3.14 9.84
N ALA A 28 -10.27 -2.48 10.87
CA ALA A 28 -11.05 -2.27 12.09
C ALA A 28 -12.34 -1.52 11.79
N PRO A 29 -12.33 -0.37 11.05
CA PRO A 29 -13.58 0.34 10.74
C PRO A 29 -14.55 -0.45 9.86
N VAL A 30 -14.07 -1.23 8.90
CA VAL A 30 -14.96 -1.92 7.95
C VAL A 30 -15.49 -3.23 8.52
N ALA A 31 -14.60 -4.04 9.10
CA ALA A 31 -14.90 -5.42 9.46
C ALA A 31 -14.77 -5.71 10.96
N GLY A 32 -14.29 -4.77 11.75
CA GLY A 32 -14.00 -5.00 13.16
C GLY A 32 -12.78 -5.89 13.37
N SER A 33 -11.83 -5.89 12.44
CA SER A 33 -10.63 -6.71 12.57
C SER A 33 -9.75 -6.22 13.71
N ILE A 34 -8.99 -7.16 14.30
CA ILE A 34 -8.08 -6.85 15.41
C ILE A 34 -6.69 -6.56 14.89
N ASN A 35 -6.20 -7.35 13.94
CA ASN A 35 -4.82 -7.28 13.44
C ASN A 35 -4.71 -7.45 11.93
N LEU A 36 -5.78 -7.24 11.20
CA LEU A 36 -5.75 -7.41 9.74
C LEU A 36 -6.25 -6.16 9.01
N TYR A 37 -5.53 -5.81 7.99
CA TYR A 37 -5.90 -4.82 7.00
C TYR A 37 -5.71 -5.42 5.61
N SER A 38 -6.75 -5.38 4.77
CA SER A 38 -6.65 -5.88 3.40
C SER A 38 -7.43 -4.97 2.46
N SER A 39 -6.78 -4.58 1.36
CA SER A 39 -7.36 -3.67 0.38
C SER A 39 -6.93 -4.03 -1.03
N ILE A 40 -7.72 -3.58 -1.99
CA ILE A 40 -7.35 -3.56 -3.40
C ILE A 40 -6.85 -2.15 -3.70
N VAL A 41 -5.64 -2.04 -4.24
CA VAL A 41 -5.04 -0.74 -4.57
C VAL A 41 -4.85 -0.66 -6.08
N THR A 42 -5.38 0.41 -6.68
CA THR A 42 -5.22 0.70 -8.09
C THR A 42 -4.38 1.96 -8.24
N THR A 43 -3.23 1.81 -8.89
CA THR A 43 -2.30 2.92 -9.13
C THR A 43 -2.35 3.33 -10.59
N VAL A 44 -2.56 4.62 -10.85
CA VAL A 44 -2.59 5.16 -12.22
C VAL A 44 -1.21 5.00 -12.88
N PRO A 45 -1.15 5.00 -14.23
CA PRO A 45 0.14 4.99 -14.93
C PRO A 45 1.06 6.11 -14.43
N GLY A 46 2.31 5.77 -14.13
CA GLY A 46 3.31 6.70 -13.61
C GLY A 46 3.13 7.09 -12.15
N GLY A 47 2.08 6.62 -11.48
CA GLY A 47 1.84 6.91 -10.07
C GLY A 47 2.86 6.23 -9.17
N LYS A 48 3.22 6.91 -8.07
CA LYS A 48 4.15 6.35 -7.09
C LYS A 48 3.88 6.91 -5.70
N THR A 49 4.32 6.16 -4.70
CA THR A 49 4.25 6.60 -3.30
C THR A 49 5.39 7.56 -2.96
N ARG A 50 5.22 8.29 -1.87
CA ARG A 50 6.34 8.92 -1.17
C ARG A 50 7.20 7.85 -0.50
N ILE A 51 8.40 8.22 -0.08
CA ILE A 51 9.29 7.33 0.67
C ILE A 51 8.69 7.11 2.06
N HIS A 52 8.43 5.87 2.43
CA HIS A 52 7.71 5.56 3.66
C HIS A 52 8.01 4.15 4.16
N HIS A 53 7.55 3.87 5.38
CA HIS A 53 7.47 2.53 5.94
C HIS A 53 6.13 2.36 6.68
N HIS A 54 5.87 1.17 7.17
CA HIS A 54 4.60 0.86 7.85
C HIS A 54 4.81 0.51 9.32
N GLY A 55 5.85 1.07 9.95
CA GLY A 55 6.13 0.85 11.37
C GLY A 55 6.28 -0.64 11.69
N PRO A 56 5.58 -1.14 12.71
CA PRO A 56 5.69 -2.55 13.11
C PRO A 56 4.93 -3.51 12.21
N CYS A 57 4.25 -3.04 11.16
CA CYS A 57 3.41 -3.87 10.31
C CYS A 57 4.20 -4.51 9.19
N GLU A 58 3.99 -5.80 9.00
CA GLU A 58 4.44 -6.51 7.81
C GLU A 58 3.40 -6.33 6.70
N THR A 59 3.83 -6.37 5.46
CA THR A 59 2.97 -6.22 4.29
C THR A 59 3.18 -7.36 3.31
N SER A 60 2.08 -7.94 2.84
CA SER A 60 2.04 -8.88 1.72
C SER A 60 1.27 -8.21 0.58
N ILE A 61 1.82 -8.24 -0.61
CA ILE A 61 1.21 -7.66 -1.80
C ILE A 61 1.12 -8.73 -2.88
N TYR A 62 -0.07 -8.93 -3.44
CA TYR A 62 -0.27 -9.79 -4.60
C TYR A 62 -0.57 -8.94 -5.82
N ILE A 63 0.21 -9.10 -6.89
CA ILE A 63 0.02 -8.34 -8.13
C ILE A 63 -1.09 -9.01 -8.94
N VAL A 64 -2.22 -8.31 -9.12
CA VAL A 64 -3.35 -8.80 -9.90
C VAL A 64 -3.13 -8.52 -11.38
N SER A 65 -2.74 -7.29 -11.71
CA SER A 65 -2.46 -6.87 -13.10
C SER A 65 -1.49 -5.70 -13.13
N GLY A 66 -0.74 -5.59 -14.21
CA GLY A 66 0.29 -4.59 -14.38
C GLY A 66 1.64 -5.04 -13.84
N VAL A 67 2.58 -4.10 -13.76
CA VAL A 67 3.93 -4.32 -13.23
C VAL A 67 4.25 -3.24 -12.22
N ALA A 68 4.60 -3.65 -11.02
CA ALA A 68 5.03 -2.76 -9.95
C ALA A 68 6.56 -2.69 -9.92
N HIS A 69 7.09 -1.50 -9.71
CA HIS A 69 8.51 -1.27 -9.47
C HIS A 69 8.68 -0.87 -8.01
N TYR A 70 9.51 -1.59 -7.27
CA TYR A 70 9.81 -1.31 -5.87
C TYR A 70 11.26 -0.89 -5.73
N THR A 71 11.49 0.14 -4.92
CA THR A 71 12.82 0.49 -4.44
C THR A 71 12.78 0.50 -2.92
N TRP A 72 13.83 0.03 -2.28
CA TRP A 72 13.89 -0.04 -0.83
C TRP A 72 15.31 0.06 -0.31
N GLY A 73 15.43 0.29 0.97
CA GLY A 73 16.70 0.37 1.67
C GLY A 73 16.82 1.63 2.52
N PRO A 74 17.52 1.55 3.67
CA PRO A 74 17.60 2.67 4.61
C PRO A 74 18.53 3.79 4.18
N THR A 75 19.40 3.55 3.18
CA THR A 75 20.43 4.51 2.77
C THR A 75 20.27 4.93 1.32
N GLY A 76 19.08 5.48 0.97
CA GLY A 76 18.84 6.03 -0.36
C GLY A 76 18.16 5.06 -1.32
N LEU A 77 17.41 4.09 -0.81
CA LEU A 77 16.65 3.14 -1.65
C LEU A 77 17.58 2.41 -2.61
N GLU A 78 18.64 1.82 -2.09
CA GLU A 78 19.74 1.23 -2.86
C GLU A 78 19.38 -0.08 -3.57
N HIS A 79 18.23 -0.66 -3.26
CA HIS A 79 17.75 -1.91 -3.88
C HIS A 79 16.55 -1.65 -4.77
N ALA A 80 16.36 -2.47 -5.79
CA ALA A 80 15.22 -2.37 -6.68
C ALA A 80 14.79 -3.73 -7.21
N MET A 81 13.49 -3.88 -7.50
CA MET A 81 12.94 -5.05 -8.19
C MET A 81 11.64 -4.69 -8.90
N ASP A 82 11.27 -5.49 -9.89
CA ASP A 82 9.95 -5.46 -10.50
C ASP A 82 9.16 -6.70 -10.08
N ALA A 83 7.85 -6.53 -9.96
CA ALA A 83 6.92 -7.62 -9.71
C ALA A 83 5.75 -7.51 -10.69
N ALA A 84 5.39 -8.62 -11.32
CA ALA A 84 4.35 -8.69 -12.34
C ALA A 84 3.16 -9.52 -11.85
N ALA A 85 2.07 -9.52 -12.63
CA ALA A 85 0.86 -10.28 -12.32
C ALA A 85 1.19 -11.73 -11.94
N GLY A 86 0.66 -12.17 -10.80
CA GLY A 86 0.92 -13.48 -10.23
C GLY A 86 2.01 -13.53 -9.16
N ASP A 87 2.82 -12.46 -9.03
CA ASP A 87 3.86 -12.41 -8.01
C ASP A 87 3.32 -11.95 -6.67
N PHE A 88 3.93 -12.44 -5.60
CA PHE A 88 3.82 -11.84 -4.27
C PHE A 88 5.06 -11.01 -3.97
N VAL A 89 4.84 -9.90 -3.27
CA VAL A 89 5.91 -9.08 -2.69
C VAL A 89 5.74 -9.08 -1.17
N TYR A 90 6.83 -9.32 -0.45
CA TYR A 90 6.84 -9.21 0.99
C TYR A 90 7.68 -8.01 1.43
N ILE A 91 7.09 -7.17 2.27
CA ILE A 91 7.78 -6.00 2.84
C ILE A 91 7.81 -6.18 4.37
N PRO A 92 9.00 -6.37 4.95
CA PRO A 92 9.13 -6.53 6.39
C PRO A 92 8.77 -5.26 7.15
N ALA A 93 8.52 -5.42 8.44
CA ALA A 93 8.28 -4.28 9.33
C ALA A 93 9.44 -3.29 9.25
N GLY A 94 9.11 -1.99 9.19
CA GLY A 94 10.08 -0.92 9.18
C GLY A 94 10.85 -0.69 7.89
N GLU A 95 10.62 -1.50 6.85
CA GLU A 95 11.36 -1.37 5.58
C GLU A 95 10.95 -0.10 4.86
N VAL A 96 11.90 0.80 4.69
CA VAL A 96 11.73 2.04 3.94
C VAL A 96 11.68 1.73 2.45
N HIS A 97 10.61 2.15 1.76
CA HIS A 97 10.41 1.78 0.36
C HIS A 97 9.56 2.78 -0.40
N VAL A 98 9.54 2.60 -1.72
CA VAL A 98 8.64 3.26 -2.68
C VAL A 98 8.04 2.19 -3.58
N GLU A 99 6.74 2.29 -3.85
CA GLU A 99 6.05 1.51 -4.88
C GLU A 99 5.68 2.43 -6.03
N GLU A 100 5.93 1.98 -7.25
CA GLU A 100 5.69 2.76 -8.45
C GLU A 100 5.04 1.90 -9.53
N ASN A 101 4.06 2.47 -10.23
CA ASN A 101 3.59 1.93 -11.51
C ASN A 101 4.43 2.56 -12.63
N ALA A 102 5.41 1.82 -13.12
CA ALA A 102 6.33 2.31 -14.15
C ALA A 102 5.73 2.31 -15.56
N SER A 103 4.54 1.75 -15.75
CA SER A 103 3.85 1.78 -17.04
C SER A 103 3.37 3.19 -17.37
N ASN A 104 3.37 3.53 -18.65
CA ASN A 104 2.84 4.80 -19.15
C ASN A 104 1.37 4.72 -19.55
N ASP A 105 0.79 3.53 -19.66
CA ASP A 105 -0.54 3.34 -20.23
C ASP A 105 -1.44 2.35 -19.48
N GLU A 106 -0.90 1.54 -18.59
CA GLU A 106 -1.68 0.53 -17.85
C GLU A 106 -1.72 0.82 -16.37
N SER A 107 -2.89 0.61 -15.75
CA SER A 107 -3.01 0.66 -14.29
C SER A 107 -2.34 -0.54 -13.64
N LEU A 108 -1.83 -0.33 -12.43
CA LEU A 108 -1.35 -1.39 -11.55
C LEU A 108 -2.45 -1.71 -10.54
N VAL A 109 -2.84 -2.98 -10.45
CA VAL A 109 -3.82 -3.44 -9.47
C VAL A 109 -3.18 -4.49 -8.57
N VAL A 110 -3.22 -4.25 -7.27
CA VAL A 110 -2.66 -5.17 -6.27
C VAL A 110 -3.66 -5.43 -5.16
N VAL A 111 -3.54 -6.58 -4.52
CA VAL A 111 -4.18 -6.87 -3.23
C VAL A 111 -3.11 -6.76 -2.16
N LEU A 112 -3.35 -5.90 -1.19
CA LEU A 112 -2.40 -5.59 -0.14
C LEU A 112 -2.96 -6.03 1.20
N THR A 113 -2.16 -6.73 1.99
CA THR A 113 -2.55 -7.20 3.32
C THR A 113 -1.46 -6.85 4.33
N ARG A 114 -1.87 -6.31 5.47
CA ARG A 114 -0.98 -6.00 6.60
C ARG A 114 -1.51 -6.64 7.88
N ASN A 115 -0.61 -6.92 8.79
CA ASN A 115 -0.96 -7.44 10.11
C ASN A 115 -1.21 -6.32 11.14
N CYS A 116 -1.88 -5.27 10.70
CA CYS A 116 -2.38 -4.15 11.51
C CYS A 116 -3.85 -3.94 11.20
N PRO A 117 -4.65 -3.39 12.14
CA PRO A 117 -6.10 -3.28 11.92
C PRO A 117 -6.51 -2.13 10.99
N ASP A 118 -5.60 -1.25 10.67
CA ASP A 118 -5.84 -0.14 9.76
C ASP A 118 -4.56 0.28 9.03
N SER A 119 -4.69 1.27 8.16
CA SER A 119 -3.54 1.74 7.39
C SER A 119 -2.55 2.45 8.32
N HIS A 120 -1.30 2.05 8.26
CA HIS A 120 -0.24 2.66 9.05
C HIS A 120 0.91 3.05 8.12
N VAL A 121 1.15 4.36 8.02
CA VAL A 121 2.18 4.92 7.13
C VAL A 121 3.01 5.95 7.88
N VAL A 122 4.32 5.81 7.81
CA VAL A 122 5.29 6.76 8.35
C VAL A 122 6.14 7.27 7.19
N TYR A 123 6.04 8.55 6.89
CA TYR A 123 6.83 9.17 5.83
C TYR A 123 8.22 9.51 6.35
N VAL A 124 9.25 9.25 5.54
CA VAL A 124 10.64 9.54 5.89
C VAL A 124 11.25 10.64 5.04
N ASP A 125 10.48 11.19 4.09
CA ASP A 125 10.83 12.41 3.37
C ASP A 125 10.05 13.59 3.96
N ASP A 126 10.46 14.83 3.62
CA ASP A 126 9.80 16.02 4.18
C ASP A 126 8.39 16.25 3.62
N GLY A 127 8.11 15.73 2.43
CA GLY A 127 6.83 15.96 1.79
C GLY A 127 6.51 17.45 1.59
N PRO A 128 5.37 17.77 0.97
CA PRO A 128 4.98 19.17 0.67
C PRO A 128 4.69 19.99 1.92
N ASP A 129 4.29 19.39 3.01
CA ASP A 129 3.91 20.07 4.26
C ASP A 129 5.03 20.04 5.32
N GLY A 130 6.18 19.45 4.99
CA GLY A 130 7.29 19.31 5.92
C GLY A 130 7.08 18.30 7.03
N SER A 131 6.01 17.53 7.01
CA SER A 131 5.76 16.51 8.02
C SER A 131 6.32 15.16 7.56
N GLY A 132 7.25 14.61 8.34
CA GLY A 132 7.84 13.30 8.05
C GLY A 132 7.07 12.12 8.63
N ASP A 133 6.17 12.36 9.57
CA ASP A 133 5.46 11.31 10.31
C ASP A 133 3.98 11.65 10.39
N VAL A 134 3.22 11.20 9.42
CA VAL A 134 1.78 11.45 9.35
C VAL A 134 1.05 10.11 9.25
N PRO A 135 0.19 9.77 10.23
CA PRO A 135 -0.66 8.59 10.09
C PRO A 135 -1.55 8.72 8.86
N ALA A 136 -1.61 7.68 8.03
CA ALA A 136 -2.50 7.70 6.89
C ALA A 136 -3.94 7.49 7.35
N PRO A 137 -4.89 8.29 6.84
CA PRO A 137 -6.29 7.93 7.00
C PRO A 137 -6.57 6.65 6.24
N CYS A 138 -7.35 5.82 6.79
CA CYS A 138 -7.68 4.54 6.21
C CYS A 138 -8.41 4.68 4.91
#